data_24244b8264a38cce2605ebf8695ed328
#
_entry.id   24244b8264a38cce2605ebf8695ed328
#
_cell.length_a   1.000
_cell.length_b   1.000
_cell.length_c   1.000
_cell.angle_alpha   90.00
_cell.angle_beta   90.00
_cell.angle_gamma   90.00
#
_symmetry.space_group_name_H-M   'P 1'
#
loop_
_entity.id
_entity.type
_entity.pdbx_description
1 polymer ?
#
loop_
_entity_poly.entity_id
_entity_poly.type
_entity_poly.pdbx_seq_one_letter_code
_entity_poly.pdbx_strand_id
1 'polypeptide(L)'
;MSRGADVALMDDAWWGPSVAATSKGGPTFIVSERSMPFTIVVDQEGSRYVNESTSYVDFGHAMLERGLERTNHSWMVLDARHRRRYLNNAFLMGAKTFYEEGVAVKADT
;
A
#
# COMPACT_ATOMS: atom_id res chain seq x y z
N MET A 1 -5.18 30.11 13.31
CA MET A 1 -5.28 29.46 14.66
C MET A 1 -5.22 30.53 15.73
N SER A 2 -6.10 30.47 16.71
CA SER A 2 -6.26 31.49 17.75
C SER A 2 -5.13 31.55 18.80
N ARG A 3 -4.08 30.78 18.65
CA ARG A 3 -2.95 30.70 19.60
C ARG A 3 -1.61 31.17 19.03
N GLY A 4 -1.61 31.84 17.88
CA GLY A 4 -0.43 32.47 17.29
C GLY A 4 0.62 31.49 16.74
N ALA A 5 0.27 30.21 16.54
CA ALA A 5 1.15 29.26 15.88
C ALA A 5 1.12 29.46 14.36
N ASP A 6 2.28 29.49 13.74
CA ASP A 6 2.37 29.46 12.28
C ASP A 6 2.05 28.07 11.74
N VAL A 7 1.44 28.05 10.56
CA VAL A 7 1.17 26.83 9.82
C VAL A 7 1.78 26.91 8.42
N ALA A 8 2.32 25.80 7.95
CA ALA A 8 2.92 25.70 6.62
C ALA A 8 2.62 24.32 6.03
N LEU A 9 2.72 24.21 4.71
CA LEU A 9 2.54 22.95 3.97
C LEU A 9 1.24 22.22 4.33
N MET A 10 0.15 22.97 4.47
CA MET A 10 -1.15 22.42 4.88
C MET A 10 -1.83 21.54 3.84
N ASP A 11 -1.32 21.56 2.63
CA ASP A 11 -1.74 20.77 1.47
C ASP A 11 -0.91 19.48 1.27
N ASP A 12 0.09 19.26 2.13
CA ASP A 12 0.94 18.08 2.07
C ASP A 12 0.96 17.32 3.41
N ALA A 13 1.44 16.08 3.37
CA ALA A 13 1.60 15.20 4.53
C ALA A 13 2.69 14.17 4.28
N TRP A 14 3.08 13.46 5.32
CA TRP A 14 3.90 12.25 5.19
C TRP A 14 3.01 11.08 4.72
N TRP A 15 2.73 11.10 3.44
CA TRP A 15 1.94 10.07 2.79
C TRP A 15 2.69 8.74 2.79
N GLY A 16 1.94 7.66 2.85
CA GLY A 16 2.53 6.33 2.74
C GLY A 16 1.49 5.27 2.38
N PRO A 17 1.95 4.21 1.71
CA PRO A 17 1.07 3.15 1.24
C PRO A 17 0.53 2.31 2.40
N SER A 18 -0.73 1.94 2.28
CA SER A 18 -1.40 1.03 3.22
C SER A 18 -2.20 -0.02 2.45
N VAL A 19 -2.32 -1.20 3.02
CA VAL A 19 -3.31 -2.18 2.58
C VAL A 19 -4.70 -1.71 3.02
N ALA A 20 -5.70 -1.93 2.19
CA ALA A 20 -7.06 -1.51 2.47
C ALA A 20 -7.60 -2.06 3.81
N ALA A 21 -8.45 -1.28 4.44
CA ALA A 21 -9.17 -1.71 5.64
C ALA A 21 -10.10 -2.89 5.34
N THR A 22 -10.30 -3.72 6.34
CA THR A 22 -11.27 -4.81 6.34
C THR A 22 -12.29 -4.61 7.44
N SER A 23 -13.34 -5.43 7.46
CA SER A 23 -14.34 -5.45 8.54
C SER A 23 -13.75 -5.71 9.92
N LYS A 24 -12.56 -6.30 9.99
CA LYS A 24 -11.87 -6.68 11.24
C LYS A 24 -10.73 -5.75 11.65
N GLY A 25 -10.38 -4.77 10.82
CA GLY A 25 -9.31 -3.84 11.15
C GLY A 25 -9.15 -2.71 10.16
N GLY A 26 -8.56 -1.62 10.60
CA GLY A 26 -8.22 -0.47 9.77
C GLY A 26 -7.12 -0.76 8.75
N PRO A 27 -6.79 0.24 7.93
CA PRO A 27 -5.72 0.10 6.95
C PRO A 27 -4.39 -0.21 7.66
N THR A 28 -3.62 -1.11 7.09
CA THR A 28 -2.29 -1.49 7.60
C THR A 28 -1.21 -0.84 6.75
N PHE A 29 -0.39 -0.02 7.38
CA PHE A 29 0.72 0.64 6.71
C PHE A 29 1.80 -0.37 6.31
N ILE A 30 2.25 -0.29 5.06
CA ILE A 30 3.29 -1.17 4.52
C ILE A 30 4.56 -0.37 4.20
N VAL A 31 5.65 -0.68 4.88
CA VAL A 31 6.93 0.01 4.69
C VAL A 31 7.93 -0.89 3.98
N SER A 32 8.25 -2.01 4.57
CA SER A 32 9.28 -2.94 4.09
C SER A 32 8.73 -4.04 3.18
N GLU A 33 7.48 -4.44 3.36
CA GLU A 33 6.88 -5.56 2.63
C GLU A 33 6.91 -5.34 1.11
N ARG A 34 6.68 -4.09 0.68
CA ARG A 34 6.68 -3.72 -0.74
C ARG A 34 8.07 -3.73 -1.39
N SER A 35 9.13 -3.56 -0.60
CA SER A 35 10.50 -3.48 -1.08
C SER A 35 11.24 -4.82 -1.12
N MET A 36 10.61 -5.87 -0.61
CA MET A 36 11.19 -7.20 -0.61
C MET A 36 11.15 -7.82 -2.02
N PRO A 37 12.14 -8.67 -2.39
CA PRO A 37 12.17 -9.33 -3.69
C PRO A 37 10.90 -10.10 -4.03
N PHE A 38 10.63 -10.22 -5.33
CA PHE A 38 9.48 -10.94 -5.90
C PHE A 38 8.13 -10.26 -5.65
N THR A 39 8.14 -8.94 -5.56
CA THR A 39 6.94 -8.11 -5.53
C THR A 39 7.08 -6.94 -6.50
N ILE A 40 5.98 -6.50 -7.06
CA ILE A 40 5.86 -5.27 -7.85
C ILE A 40 4.57 -4.56 -7.47
N VAL A 41 4.54 -3.25 -7.66
CA VAL A 41 3.32 -2.45 -7.49
C VAL A 41 2.87 -1.88 -8.82
N VAL A 42 1.62 -2.11 -9.14
CA VAL A 42 1.00 -1.69 -10.39
C VAL A 42 -0.28 -0.89 -10.12
N ASP A 43 -0.62 -0.03 -11.07
CA ASP A 43 -1.91 0.66 -11.07
C ASP A 43 -3.06 -0.25 -11.56
N GLN A 44 -4.24 0.31 -11.75
CA GLN A 44 -5.41 -0.44 -12.22
C GLN A 44 -5.28 -0.96 -13.66
N GLU A 45 -4.41 -0.39 -14.45
CA GLU A 45 -4.12 -0.79 -15.82
C GLU A 45 -3.02 -1.87 -15.90
N GLY A 46 -2.48 -2.25 -14.75
CA GLY A 46 -1.37 -3.19 -14.66
C GLY A 46 0.00 -2.57 -14.94
N SER A 47 0.09 -1.26 -15.00
CA SER A 47 1.34 -0.54 -15.26
C SER A 47 2.11 -0.28 -13.99
N ARG A 48 3.38 -0.67 -13.96
CA ARG A 48 4.30 -0.30 -12.87
C ARG A 48 4.65 1.18 -12.98
N TYR A 49 4.52 1.92 -11.90
CA TYR A 49 4.67 3.39 -11.91
C TYR A 49 5.64 3.92 -10.87
N VAL A 50 6.14 3.09 -9.98
CA VAL A 50 7.01 3.50 -8.87
C VAL A 50 8.07 2.46 -8.59
N ASN A 51 9.20 2.88 -8.04
CA ASN A 51 10.18 1.97 -7.46
C ASN A 51 9.70 1.54 -6.07
N GLU A 52 9.46 0.27 -5.87
CA GLU A 52 8.95 -0.29 -4.63
C GLU A 52 9.86 -0.07 -3.42
N SER A 53 11.15 0.15 -3.66
CA SER A 53 12.16 0.38 -2.60
C SER A 53 12.37 1.85 -2.24
N THR A 54 11.67 2.77 -2.91
CA THR A 54 11.78 4.21 -2.57
C THR A 54 11.21 4.50 -1.18
N SER A 55 11.45 5.69 -0.65
CA SER A 55 10.90 6.08 0.64
C SER A 55 9.37 5.99 0.65
N TYR A 56 8.76 5.78 1.79
CA TYR A 56 7.29 5.71 1.86
C TYR A 56 6.62 7.04 1.52
N VAL A 57 7.29 8.18 1.78
CA VAL A 57 6.79 9.50 1.41
C VAL A 57 6.79 9.69 -0.10
N ASP A 58 7.90 9.38 -0.76
CA ASP A 58 7.99 9.46 -2.22
C ASP A 58 7.04 8.48 -2.90
N PHE A 59 6.86 7.31 -2.31
CA PHE A 59 5.88 6.35 -2.78
C PHE A 59 4.46 6.91 -2.69
N GLY A 60 4.11 7.52 -1.55
CA GLY A 60 2.83 8.19 -1.36
C GLY A 60 2.60 9.33 -2.35
N HIS A 61 3.59 10.18 -2.59
CA HIS A 61 3.51 11.23 -3.61
C HIS A 61 3.31 10.65 -5.01
N ALA A 62 4.03 9.58 -5.39
CA ALA A 62 3.84 8.91 -6.68
C ALA A 62 2.42 8.34 -6.84
N MET A 63 1.83 7.83 -5.76
CA MET A 63 0.43 7.39 -5.77
C MET A 63 -0.53 8.56 -6.01
N LEU A 64 -0.33 9.70 -5.35
CA LEU A 64 -1.14 10.90 -5.52
C LEU A 64 -1.03 11.47 -6.93
N GLU A 65 0.19 11.57 -7.47
CA GLU A 65 0.43 12.01 -8.85
C GLU A 65 -0.27 11.11 -9.88
N ARG A 66 -0.39 9.82 -9.58
CA ARG A 66 -1.11 8.86 -10.41
C ARG A 66 -2.63 8.93 -10.24
N GLY A 67 -3.14 9.76 -9.34
CA GLY A 67 -4.56 9.88 -9.04
C GLY A 67 -5.11 8.67 -8.26
N LEU A 68 -4.25 7.96 -7.53
CA LEU A 68 -4.61 6.78 -6.75
C LEU A 68 -5.08 7.22 -5.35
N GLU A 69 -6.27 7.75 -5.28
CA GLU A 69 -6.97 8.13 -4.06
C GLU A 69 -7.94 7.04 -3.60
N ARG A 70 -8.93 7.41 -2.79
CA ARG A 70 -9.90 6.48 -2.18
C ARG A 70 -10.64 5.58 -3.17
N THR A 71 -10.85 6.03 -4.39
CA THR A 71 -11.60 5.29 -5.43
C THR A 71 -10.70 4.55 -6.40
N ASN A 72 -9.45 4.96 -6.51
CA ASN A 72 -8.43 4.33 -7.33
C ASN A 72 -7.34 3.76 -6.42
N HIS A 73 -6.98 2.53 -6.60
CA HIS A 73 -6.00 1.83 -5.77
C HIS A 73 -4.93 1.16 -6.63
N SER A 74 -3.80 0.91 -6.01
CA SER A 74 -2.75 0.09 -6.59
C SER A 74 -2.93 -1.37 -6.17
N TRP A 75 -2.33 -2.25 -6.93
CA TRP A 75 -2.21 -3.66 -6.60
C TRP A 75 -0.75 -4.00 -6.30
N MET A 76 -0.50 -4.62 -5.17
CA MET A 76 0.78 -5.25 -4.89
C MET A 76 0.72 -6.70 -5.36
N VAL A 77 1.45 -7.00 -6.44
CA VAL A 77 1.57 -8.34 -7.00
C VAL A 77 2.80 -9.00 -6.42
N LEU A 78 2.63 -10.17 -5.84
CA LEU A 78 3.70 -10.94 -5.24
C LEU A 78 3.59 -12.42 -5.62
N ASP A 79 4.72 -13.09 -5.71
CA ASP A 79 4.75 -14.50 -6.03
C ASP A 79 4.81 -15.39 -4.76
N ALA A 80 4.70 -16.71 -4.97
CA ALA A 80 4.73 -17.68 -3.89
C ALA A 80 6.08 -17.71 -3.14
N ARG A 81 7.18 -17.26 -3.78
CA ARG A 81 8.50 -17.18 -3.13
C ARG A 81 8.54 -16.04 -2.14
N HIS A 82 8.01 -14.88 -2.51
CA HIS A 82 7.86 -13.74 -1.61
C HIS A 82 7.08 -14.18 -0.36
N ARG A 83 5.92 -14.77 -0.56
CA ARG A 83 5.04 -15.17 0.53
C ARG A 83 5.63 -16.22 1.48
N ARG A 84 6.51 -17.09 0.98
CA ARG A 84 7.19 -18.11 1.81
C ARG A 84 8.41 -17.58 2.56
N ARG A 85 9.05 -16.53 2.05
CA ARG A 85 10.32 -16.02 2.59
C ARG A 85 10.16 -14.81 3.50
N TYR A 86 9.16 -13.97 3.24
CA TYR A 86 9.02 -12.69 3.92
C TYR A 86 7.72 -12.64 4.71
N LEU A 87 7.85 -12.14 5.94
CA LEU A 87 6.70 -11.84 6.77
C LEU A 87 5.95 -10.64 6.19
N ASN A 88 4.68 -10.83 5.94
CA ASN A 88 3.77 -9.75 5.59
C ASN A 88 2.79 -9.56 6.74
N ASN A 89 3.00 -8.50 7.53
CA ASN A 89 2.21 -8.22 8.72
C ASN A 89 0.72 -8.10 8.42
N ALA A 90 0.36 -7.53 7.29
CA ALA A 90 -1.04 -7.46 6.87
C ALA A 90 -1.67 -8.85 6.74
N PHE A 91 -0.95 -9.81 6.15
CA PHE A 91 -1.41 -11.18 6.03
C PHE A 91 -1.43 -11.97 7.34
N LEU A 92 -0.52 -11.66 8.27
CA LEU A 92 -0.51 -12.31 9.59
C LEU A 92 -1.73 -11.93 10.43
N MET A 93 -2.22 -10.71 10.27
CA MET A 93 -3.33 -10.19 11.06
C MET A 93 -4.72 -10.54 10.52
N GLY A 94 -4.85 -11.10 9.31
CA GLY A 94 -6.17 -11.36 8.76
C GLY A 94 -6.23 -11.98 7.38
N ALA A 95 -5.31 -12.87 7.03
CA ALA A 95 -5.22 -13.46 5.68
C ALA A 95 -6.57 -13.98 5.16
N LYS A 96 -7.34 -14.67 5.98
CA LYS A 96 -8.66 -15.19 5.61
C LYS A 96 -9.61 -14.05 5.23
N THR A 97 -9.71 -13.02 6.07
CA THR A 97 -10.56 -11.86 5.84
C THR A 97 -10.18 -11.12 4.57
N PHE A 98 -8.89 -10.96 4.28
CA PHE A 98 -8.43 -10.32 3.05
C PHE A 98 -8.91 -11.05 1.79
N TYR A 99 -8.91 -12.37 1.80
CA TYR A 99 -9.42 -13.16 0.67
C TYR A 99 -10.95 -13.10 0.59
N GLU A 100 -11.64 -13.21 1.71
CA GLU A 100 -13.11 -13.16 1.77
C GLU A 100 -13.66 -11.81 1.33
N GLU A 101 -12.99 -10.72 1.63
CA GLU A 101 -13.42 -9.35 1.29
C GLU A 101 -12.80 -8.83 -0.02
N GLY A 102 -12.04 -9.64 -0.73
CA GLY A 102 -11.46 -9.28 -2.02
C GLY A 102 -10.29 -8.29 -1.95
N VAL A 103 -9.74 -8.01 -0.76
CA VAL A 103 -8.53 -7.21 -0.57
C VAL A 103 -7.30 -7.96 -1.09
N ALA A 104 -7.31 -9.27 -1.02
CA ALA A 104 -6.31 -10.12 -1.63
C ALA A 104 -6.97 -11.14 -2.57
N VAL A 105 -6.34 -11.37 -3.71
CA VAL A 105 -6.77 -12.35 -4.71
C VAL A 105 -5.61 -13.31 -4.98
N LYS A 106 -5.90 -14.57 -5.11
CA LYS A 106 -4.92 -15.60 -5.47
C LYS A 106 -5.20 -16.11 -6.88
N ALA A 107 -4.20 -16.09 -7.73
CA ALA A 107 -4.27 -16.75 -9.02
C ALA A 107 -3.87 -18.23 -8.90
N ASP A 108 -4.46 -19.08 -9.73
CA ASP A 108 -4.26 -20.54 -9.71
C ASP A 108 -3.07 -21.01 -10.56
N THR A 109 -2.30 -20.09 -11.06
CA THR A 109 -1.12 -20.39 -11.90
C THR A 109 0.19 -20.12 -11.19
#